data_9951f9a005bdead9341007b082d9369c
#
_entry.id   9951f9a005bdead9341007b082d9369c
#
_cell.length_a   1.000
_cell.length_b   1.000
_cell.length_c   1.000
_cell.angle_alpha   90.00
_cell.angle_beta   90.00
_cell.angle_gamma   90.00
#
_symmetry.space_group_name_H-M   'P 1'
#
loop_
_entity.id
_entity.type
_entity.pdbx_description
1 polymer ?
#
loop_
_entity_poly.entity_id
_entity_poly.type
_entity_poly.pdbx_seq_one_letter_code
_entity_poly.pdbx_strand_id
1 'polypeptide(L)'
;MSPNRIIVARFSPTGRTRRLMSMIAQGLAGTALPVEELDLTDRWEREEARTFGKGDLVFLGVPVYFGRVPLPMQSLAKWTGNGAAAVPVAAYGCRAHEDTLRELAAVLRAAGFVVPAGAAFPVEHSQ
;
A
#
# COMPACT_ATOMS: atom_id res chain seq x y z
N MET A 1 18.85 4.40 7.43
CA MET A 1 18.08 5.27 8.30
C MET A 1 16.86 4.55 8.84
N SER A 2 16.64 4.60 10.13
CA SER A 2 15.51 3.92 10.74
C SER A 2 14.23 4.73 10.59
N PRO A 3 13.11 4.08 10.31
CA PRO A 3 11.84 4.82 10.24
C PRO A 3 11.41 5.29 11.64
N ASN A 4 10.66 6.39 11.66
CA ASN A 4 10.06 6.91 12.88
C ASN A 4 8.60 6.56 13.01
N ARG A 5 7.95 6.20 11.91
CA ARG A 5 6.52 5.96 11.87
C ARG A 5 6.23 4.99 10.74
N ILE A 6 5.25 4.11 10.97
CA ILE A 6 4.82 3.16 9.96
C ILE A 6 3.37 3.48 9.60
N ILE A 7 3.09 3.55 8.30
CA ILE A 7 1.73 3.76 7.80
C ILE A 7 1.34 2.53 7.00
N VAL A 8 0.22 1.92 7.37
CA VAL A 8 -0.32 0.76 6.66
C VAL A 8 -1.55 1.23 5.92
N ALA A 9 -1.39 1.48 4.64
CA ALA A 9 -2.43 2.02 3.78
C ALA A 9 -3.05 0.91 2.95
N ARG A 10 -4.34 1.02 2.66
CA ARG A 10 -5.04 0.00 1.90
C ARG A 10 -6.15 0.58 1.04
N PHE A 11 -6.35 -0.03 -0.12
CA PHE A 11 -7.53 0.17 -0.94
C PHE A 11 -8.24 -1.17 -1.00
N SER A 12 -9.45 -1.27 -0.43
CA SER A 12 -10.09 -2.57 -0.25
C SER A 12 -11.61 -2.51 -0.45
N PRO A 13 -12.06 -2.44 -1.70
CA PRO A 13 -13.50 -2.38 -1.96
C PRO A 13 -14.26 -3.60 -1.49
N THR A 14 -13.63 -4.78 -1.45
CA THR A 14 -14.30 -6.01 -1.04
C THR A 14 -14.00 -6.42 0.38
N GLY A 15 -13.07 -5.76 1.06
CA GLY A 15 -12.70 -6.08 2.43
C GLY A 15 -11.58 -7.09 2.57
N ARG A 16 -11.16 -7.76 1.50
CA ARG A 16 -10.12 -8.78 1.61
C ARG A 16 -8.74 -8.17 1.83
N THR A 17 -8.42 -7.14 1.06
CA THR A 17 -7.16 -6.43 1.24
C THR A 17 -7.10 -5.78 2.61
N ARG A 18 -8.23 -5.26 3.09
CA ARG A 18 -8.28 -4.68 4.43
C ARG A 18 -7.91 -5.70 5.48
N ARG A 19 -8.43 -6.93 5.37
CA ARG A 19 -8.14 -7.98 6.34
C ARG A 19 -6.65 -8.31 6.34
N LEU A 20 -6.06 -8.45 5.16
CA LEU A 20 -4.63 -8.71 5.04
C LEU A 20 -3.81 -7.58 5.65
N MET A 21 -4.13 -6.34 5.30
CA MET A 21 -3.34 -5.21 5.77
C MET A 21 -3.52 -4.98 7.27
N SER A 22 -4.68 -5.30 7.82
CA SER A 22 -4.87 -5.25 9.26
C SER A 22 -4.01 -6.28 9.98
N MET A 23 -3.83 -7.46 9.40
CA MET A 23 -2.93 -8.46 9.97
C MET A 23 -1.49 -7.97 9.97
N ILE A 24 -1.08 -7.30 8.88
CA ILE A 24 0.26 -6.72 8.82
C ILE A 24 0.42 -5.65 9.89
N ALA A 25 -0.58 -4.78 10.04
CA ALA A 25 -0.52 -3.72 11.05
C ALA A 25 -0.41 -4.31 12.45
N GLN A 26 -1.16 -5.37 12.74
CA GLN A 26 -1.10 -6.03 14.04
C GLN A 26 0.29 -6.63 14.30
N GLY A 27 0.89 -7.22 13.28
CA GLY A 27 2.23 -7.76 13.42
C GLY A 27 3.27 -6.68 13.67
N LEU A 28 3.08 -5.51 13.06
CA LEU A 28 4.01 -4.39 13.24
C LEU A 28 3.78 -3.65 14.55
N ALA A 29 2.63 -3.79 15.16
CA ALA A 29 2.34 -3.11 16.43
C ALA A 29 3.23 -3.61 17.57
N GLY A 30 3.89 -4.76 17.38
CA GLY A 30 4.86 -5.24 18.36
C GLY A 30 6.19 -4.49 18.33
N THR A 31 6.39 -3.64 17.34
CA THR A 31 7.62 -2.84 17.27
C THR A 31 7.46 -1.61 18.16
N ALA A 32 8.53 -0.90 18.39
CA ALA A 32 8.47 0.32 19.20
C ALA A 32 7.96 1.53 18.43
N LEU A 33 7.63 1.35 17.15
CA LEU A 33 7.23 2.48 16.30
C LEU A 33 5.72 2.64 16.27
N PRO A 34 5.21 3.87 16.19
CA PRO A 34 3.77 4.08 15.97
C PRO A 34 3.34 3.48 14.62
N VAL A 35 2.21 2.81 14.63
CA VAL A 35 1.62 2.25 13.42
C VAL A 35 0.27 2.92 13.18
N GLU A 36 0.13 3.52 12.00
CA GLU A 36 -1.07 4.23 11.61
C GLU A 36 -1.71 3.49 10.46
N GLU A 37 -3.01 3.23 10.54
CA GLU A 37 -3.73 2.61 9.43
C GLU A 37 -4.45 3.68 8.63
N LEU A 38 -4.40 3.56 7.30
CA LEU A 38 -4.99 4.53 6.40
C LEU A 38 -5.84 3.79 5.39
N ASP A 39 -7.14 4.05 5.39
CA ASP A 39 -8.06 3.40 4.48
C ASP A 39 -8.33 4.31 3.29
N LEU A 40 -7.89 3.88 2.11
CA LEU A 40 -8.04 4.65 0.88
C LEU A 40 -9.22 4.19 0.04
N THR A 41 -10.12 3.39 0.62
CA THR A 41 -11.25 2.85 -0.12
C THR A 41 -12.21 3.95 -0.53
N ASP A 42 -12.41 4.95 0.32
CA ASP A 42 -13.26 6.08 -0.01
C ASP A 42 -12.51 7.09 -0.86
N ARG A 43 -13.22 7.64 -1.83
CA ARG A 43 -12.65 8.60 -2.76
C ARG A 43 -12.05 9.82 -2.07
N TRP A 44 -12.70 10.30 -1.01
CA TRP A 44 -12.22 11.47 -0.28
C TRP A 44 -10.82 11.25 0.27
N GLU A 45 -10.58 10.09 0.82
CA GLU A 45 -9.28 9.76 1.39
C GLU A 45 -8.23 9.61 0.30
N ARG A 46 -8.61 9.00 -0.84
CA ARG A 46 -7.64 8.82 -1.93
C ARG A 46 -7.20 10.13 -2.55
N GLU A 47 -8.11 11.09 -2.63
CA GLU A 47 -7.82 12.33 -3.34
C GLU A 47 -7.16 13.39 -2.48
N GLU A 48 -6.97 13.10 -1.21
CA GLU A 48 -6.31 14.05 -0.34
C GLU A 48 -4.81 14.07 -0.60
N ALA A 49 -4.26 15.28 -0.73
CA ALA A 49 -2.82 15.42 -0.90
C ALA A 49 -2.13 15.07 0.41
N ARG A 50 -1.12 14.21 0.34
CA ARG A 50 -0.40 13.77 1.53
C ARG A 50 1.09 13.88 1.30
N THR A 51 1.80 14.33 2.32
CA THR A 51 3.24 14.52 2.26
C THR A 51 3.90 13.63 3.29
N PHE A 52 4.91 12.90 2.85
CA PHE A 52 5.67 11.99 3.70
C PHE A 52 7.11 12.46 3.78
N GLY A 53 7.92 11.80 4.57
CA GLY A 53 9.33 12.13 4.71
C GLY A 53 10.15 10.89 4.99
N LYS A 54 11.47 11.06 5.07
CA LYS A 54 12.39 9.94 5.18
C LYS A 54 12.21 9.10 6.44
N GLY A 55 11.54 9.63 7.44
CA GLY A 55 11.22 8.87 8.65
C GLY A 55 9.99 8.00 8.53
N ASP A 56 9.30 8.04 7.39
CA ASP A 56 8.06 7.29 7.20
C ASP A 56 8.33 6.01 6.42
N LEU A 57 7.69 4.93 6.85
CA LEU A 57 7.68 3.66 6.12
C LEU A 57 6.23 3.35 5.80
N VAL A 58 5.90 3.24 4.53
CA VAL A 58 4.51 3.07 4.07
C VAL A 58 4.35 1.70 3.45
N PHE A 59 3.40 0.92 3.97
CA PHE A 59 2.96 -0.31 3.32
C PHE A 59 1.65 0.02 2.62
N LEU A 60 1.57 -0.26 1.33
CA LEU A 60 0.38 0.06 0.55
C LEU A 60 -0.19 -1.22 -0.05
N GLY A 61 -1.35 -1.63 0.42
CA GLY A 61 -2.01 -2.84 -0.03
C GLY A 61 -3.12 -2.55 -1.01
N VAL A 62 -3.12 -3.26 -2.13
CA VAL A 62 -4.17 -3.15 -3.15
C VAL A 62 -4.56 -4.53 -3.64
N PRO A 63 -5.81 -4.71 -4.09
CA PRO A 63 -6.20 -5.94 -4.75
C PRO A 63 -5.71 -5.96 -6.20
N VAL A 64 -5.50 -7.16 -6.72
CA VAL A 64 -5.12 -7.32 -8.12
C VAL A 64 -6.38 -7.54 -8.93
N TYR A 65 -6.65 -6.65 -9.88
CA TYR A 65 -7.78 -6.76 -10.78
C TYR A 65 -7.25 -7.05 -12.18
N PHE A 66 -7.48 -8.26 -12.67
CA PHE A 66 -7.02 -8.65 -14.01
C PHE A 66 -5.52 -8.41 -14.21
N GLY A 67 -4.74 -8.60 -13.14
CA GLY A 67 -3.31 -8.42 -13.20
C GLY A 67 -2.85 -6.96 -13.21
N ARG A 68 -3.73 -6.01 -12.91
CA ARG A 68 -3.41 -4.60 -12.98
C ARG A 68 -3.73 -3.87 -11.69
N VAL A 69 -3.07 -2.74 -11.50
CA VAL A 69 -3.39 -1.84 -10.41
C VAL A 69 -4.77 -1.25 -10.65
N PRO A 70 -5.65 -1.20 -9.64
CA PRO A 70 -6.95 -0.56 -9.81
C PRO A 70 -6.80 0.90 -10.20
N LEU A 71 -7.64 1.35 -11.15
CA LEU A 71 -7.61 2.72 -11.62
C LEU A 71 -7.65 3.77 -10.51
N PRO A 72 -8.46 3.59 -9.44
CA PRO A 72 -8.48 4.59 -8.37
C PRO A 72 -7.12 4.86 -7.73
N MET A 73 -6.17 3.92 -7.86
CA MET A 73 -4.85 4.11 -7.28
C MET A 73 -4.02 5.16 -8.02
N GLN A 74 -4.47 5.62 -9.17
CA GLN A 74 -3.79 6.71 -9.85
C GLN A 74 -3.87 8.01 -9.06
N SER A 75 -4.79 8.10 -8.10
CA SER A 75 -4.87 9.26 -7.20
C SER A 75 -3.63 9.43 -6.34
N LEU A 76 -2.80 8.40 -6.25
CA LEU A 76 -1.54 8.50 -5.50
C LEU A 76 -0.59 9.53 -6.10
N ALA A 77 -0.90 10.05 -7.29
CA ALA A 77 -0.14 11.16 -7.85
C ALA A 77 -0.19 12.41 -6.97
N LYS A 78 -1.16 12.48 -6.04
CA LYS A 78 -1.24 13.59 -5.10
C LYS A 78 -0.39 13.37 -3.84
N TRP A 79 0.22 12.22 -3.72
CA TRP A 79 1.13 11.94 -2.62
C TRP A 79 2.52 12.44 -2.96
N THR A 80 3.22 12.95 -1.97
CA THR A 80 4.62 13.38 -2.11
C THR A 80 5.46 12.58 -1.15
N GLY A 81 6.32 11.72 -1.68
CA GLY A 81 7.07 10.77 -0.86
C GLY A 81 8.28 11.37 -0.16
N ASN A 82 8.96 12.30 -0.79
CA ASN A 82 10.15 12.95 -0.22
C ASN A 82 11.21 11.95 0.25
N GLY A 83 11.35 10.84 -0.47
CA GLY A 83 12.35 9.83 -0.12
C GLY A 83 11.92 8.83 0.93
N ALA A 84 10.66 8.86 1.38
CA ALA A 84 10.14 7.85 2.29
C ALA A 84 10.17 6.47 1.62
N ALA A 85 10.33 5.42 2.42
CA ALA A 85 10.30 4.06 1.90
C ALA A 85 8.85 3.59 1.77
N ALA A 86 8.52 2.93 0.69
CA ALA A 86 7.20 2.36 0.48
C ALA A 86 7.32 0.91 0.01
N VAL A 87 6.47 0.05 0.55
CA VAL A 87 6.42 -1.36 0.21
C VAL A 87 5.05 -1.65 -0.35
N PRO A 88 4.91 -1.85 -1.67
CA PRO A 88 3.62 -2.22 -2.24
C PRO A 88 3.29 -3.68 -1.89
N VAL A 89 2.02 -3.93 -1.59
CA VAL A 89 1.53 -5.24 -1.22
C VAL A 89 0.35 -5.58 -2.13
N ALA A 90 0.46 -6.64 -2.90
CA ALA A 90 -0.60 -7.08 -3.79
C ALA A 90 -1.37 -8.22 -3.15
N ALA A 91 -2.69 -8.07 -3.02
CA ALA A 91 -3.57 -9.13 -2.55
C ALA A 91 -4.19 -9.77 -3.79
N TYR A 92 -3.85 -11.02 -4.08
CA TYR A 92 -4.28 -11.66 -5.31
C TYR A 92 -5.07 -12.93 -5.04
N GLY A 93 -5.96 -13.25 -5.96
CA GLY A 93 -6.76 -14.45 -5.84
C GLY A 93 -6.14 -15.65 -6.50
N CYS A 94 -5.93 -15.59 -7.79
CA CYS A 94 -5.48 -16.78 -8.50
C CYS A 94 -4.58 -16.48 -9.69
N ARG A 95 -4.19 -15.24 -9.88
CA ARG A 95 -3.45 -14.92 -11.08
C ARG A 95 -2.20 -14.14 -10.79
N ALA A 96 -1.40 -13.96 -11.83
CA ALA A 96 -0.14 -13.28 -11.75
C ALA A 96 -0.29 -11.88 -11.17
N HIS A 97 0.66 -11.52 -10.35
CA HIS A 97 0.65 -10.26 -9.63
C HIS A 97 1.92 -9.44 -9.85
N GLU A 98 2.85 -9.99 -10.62
CA GLU A 98 4.15 -9.34 -10.80
C GLU A 98 4.03 -8.00 -11.50
N ASP A 99 3.18 -7.93 -12.53
CA ASP A 99 2.98 -6.68 -13.24
C ASP A 99 2.30 -5.65 -12.37
N THR A 100 1.39 -6.10 -11.49
CA THR A 100 0.73 -5.20 -10.55
C THR A 100 1.74 -4.58 -9.58
N LEU A 101 2.64 -5.40 -9.03
CA LEU A 101 3.67 -4.88 -8.14
C LEU A 101 4.60 -3.91 -8.86
N ARG A 102 4.97 -4.24 -10.09
CA ARG A 102 5.86 -3.38 -10.88
C ARG A 102 5.17 -2.06 -11.19
N GLU A 103 3.91 -2.11 -11.56
CA GLU A 103 3.13 -0.92 -11.88
C GLU A 103 2.95 -0.03 -10.65
N LEU A 104 2.61 -0.63 -9.52
CA LEU A 104 2.41 0.11 -8.29
C LEU A 104 3.73 0.72 -7.79
N ALA A 105 4.82 -0.02 -7.92
CA ALA A 105 6.14 0.51 -7.58
C ALA A 105 6.48 1.72 -8.43
N ALA A 106 6.13 1.69 -9.72
CA ALA A 106 6.38 2.82 -10.61
C ALA A 106 5.58 4.05 -10.18
N VAL A 107 4.32 3.86 -9.79
CA VAL A 107 3.48 4.96 -9.30
C VAL A 107 4.09 5.56 -8.03
N LEU A 108 4.53 4.72 -7.11
CA LEU A 108 5.13 5.19 -5.86
C LEU A 108 6.45 5.92 -6.10
N ARG A 109 7.29 5.40 -7.00
CA ARG A 109 8.55 6.08 -7.33
C ARG A 109 8.30 7.42 -7.98
N ALA A 110 7.28 7.51 -8.84
CA ALA A 110 6.93 8.78 -9.48
C ALA A 110 6.45 9.79 -8.44
N ALA A 111 5.91 9.34 -7.32
CA ALA A 111 5.48 10.23 -6.24
C ALA A 111 6.63 10.58 -5.29
N GLY A 112 7.84 10.06 -5.53
CA GLY A 112 9.00 10.43 -4.73
C GLY A 112 9.38 9.43 -3.64
N PHE A 113 8.76 8.24 -3.63
CA PHE A 113 9.12 7.21 -2.68
C PHE A 113 10.29 6.37 -3.16
N VAL A 114 11.00 5.78 -2.22
CA VAL A 114 11.96 4.72 -2.50
C VAL A 114 11.22 3.40 -2.28
N VAL A 115 11.34 2.47 -3.22
CA VAL A 115 10.64 1.19 -3.13
C VAL A 115 11.67 0.08 -3.00
N PRO A 116 12.03 -0.29 -1.76
CA PRO A 116 13.08 -1.30 -1.56
C PRO A 116 12.59 -2.73 -1.81
N ALA A 117 11.30 -2.97 -1.71
CA ALA A 117 10.74 -4.31 -1.83
C ALA A 117 9.26 -4.23 -2.11
N GLY A 118 8.69 -5.34 -2.53
CA GLY A 118 7.25 -5.50 -2.66
C GLY A 118 6.88 -6.89 -2.21
N ALA A 119 5.61 -7.12 -1.94
CA ALA A 119 5.12 -8.41 -1.48
C ALA A 119 3.78 -8.73 -2.11
N ALA A 120 3.49 -10.01 -2.28
CA ALA A 120 2.21 -10.45 -2.80
C ALA A 120 1.70 -11.58 -1.93
N PHE A 121 0.42 -11.54 -1.61
CA PHE A 121 -0.20 -12.53 -0.74
C PHE A 121 -1.48 -13.05 -1.37
N PRO A 122 -1.69 -14.37 -1.37
CA PRO A 122 -2.98 -14.90 -1.84
C PRO A 122 -4.05 -14.60 -0.81
N VAL A 123 -5.24 -14.30 -1.30
CA VAL A 123 -6.40 -14.11 -0.44
C VAL A 123 -7.55 -14.94 -1.01
N GLU A 124 -8.43 -15.38 -0.12
CA GLU A 124 -9.55 -16.16 -0.57
C GLU A 124 -10.51 -15.34 -1.36
N HIS A 125 -11.04 -15.97 -2.42
CA HIS A 125 -11.96 -15.30 -3.20
C HIS A 125 -13.33 -15.53 -2.82
N SER A 126 -13.64 -16.52 -2.29
CA SER A 126 -14.98 -16.82 -2.16
C SER A 126 -15.54 -16.53 -1.08
N GLN A 127 -16.27 -16.53 -0.88
CA GLN A 127 -16.96 -16.68 0.09
C GLN A 127 -17.48 -15.72 0.62
#